data_fedc72c62bc475e9d3d8cca41d52bee7
#
_entry.id   fedc72c62bc475e9d3d8cca41d52bee7
#
_cell.length_a   1.000
_cell.length_b   1.000
_cell.length_c   1.000
_cell.angle_alpha   90.00
_cell.angle_beta   90.00
_cell.angle_gamma   90.00
#
_symmetry.space_group_name_H-M   'P 1'
#
loop_
_entity.id
_entity.type
_entity.pdbx_description
1 polymer ?
#
loop_
_entity_poly.entity_id
_entity_poly.type
_entity_poly.pdbx_seq_one_letter_code
_entity_poly.pdbx_strand_id
1 'polypeptide(L)' 'MTKFNTLIKFKDGSHMYHRNHIEAFNNAKAKGLEDPSAWMYMYSSNNKDYFKNINFRNYISFTQ' A
#
# COMPACT_ATOMS: atom_id res chain seq x y z
N MET A 1 17.02 -5.05 -2.53
CA MET A 1 16.32 -4.41 -3.64
C MET A 1 14.86 -4.84 -3.67
N THR A 2 13.98 -3.89 -3.82
CA THR A 2 12.55 -4.18 -3.89
C THR A 2 12.21 -4.76 -5.26
N LYS A 3 11.46 -5.84 -5.25
CA LYS A 3 10.94 -6.42 -6.49
C LYS A 3 9.43 -6.28 -6.48
N PHE A 4 8.90 -5.94 -7.63
CA PHE A 4 7.45 -5.85 -7.81
C PHE A 4 6.95 -7.21 -8.25
N ASN A 5 6.04 -7.78 -7.48
CA ASN A 5 5.46 -9.08 -7.81
C ASN A 5 4.50 -8.99 -8.98
N THR A 6 3.79 -7.88 -9.05
CA THR A 6 2.77 -7.69 -10.08
C THR A 6 2.72 -6.22 -10.45
N LEU A 7 2.66 -5.95 -11.74
CA LEU A 7 2.44 -4.61 -12.27
C LEU A 7 1.20 -4.66 -13.15
N ILE A 8 0.20 -3.88 -12.77
CA ILE A 8 -1.06 -3.82 -13.50
C ILE A 8 -1.28 -2.39 -13.98
N LYS A 9 -1.55 -2.25 -15.27
CA LYS A 9 -1.89 -0.96 -15.87
C LYS A 9 -3.39 -0.74 -15.81
N PHE A 10 -3.77 0.45 -15.40
CA PHE A 10 -5.16 0.87 -15.47
C PHE A 10 -5.42 1.64 -16.77
N LYS A 11 -6.69 1.82 -17.10
CA LYS A 11 -7.08 2.49 -18.35
C LYS A 11 -6.61 3.93 -18.42
N ASP A 12 -6.48 4.59 -17.28
CA ASP A 12 -6.05 5.99 -17.21
C ASP A 12 -4.53 6.16 -17.30
N GLY A 13 -3.80 5.06 -17.51
CA GLY A 13 -2.35 5.09 -17.62
C GLY A 13 -1.60 4.89 -16.32
N SER A 14 -2.30 4.83 -15.19
CA SER A 14 -1.64 4.57 -13.92
C SER A 14 -1.27 3.10 -13.78
N HIS A 15 -0.39 2.80 -12.83
CA HIS A 15 0.10 1.45 -12.58
C HIS A 15 -0.13 1.07 -11.15
N MET A 16 -0.41 -0.22 -10.95
CA MET A 16 -0.52 -0.82 -9.64
C MET A 16 0.60 -1.85 -9.48
N TYR A 17 1.26 -1.85 -8.33
CA TYR A 17 2.33 -2.80 -8.06
C TYR A 17 2.34 -3.13 -6.58
N HIS A 18 3.06 -4.20 -6.23
CA HIS A 18 3.20 -4.60 -4.84
C HIS A 18 4.63 -4.37 -4.36
N ARG A 19 4.75 -3.71 -3.23
CA ARG A 19 6.03 -3.55 -2.54
C ARG A 19 6.20 -4.68 -1.53
N ASN A 20 7.41 -4.80 -1.00
CA ASN A 20 7.64 -5.63 0.16
C ASN A 20 6.75 -5.15 1.31
N HIS A 21 6.01 -6.07 1.93
CA HIS A 21 5.05 -5.71 2.98
C HIS A 21 5.71 -5.04 4.17
N ILE A 22 6.90 -5.49 4.55
CA ILE A 22 7.62 -4.91 5.68
C ILE A 22 7.97 -3.46 5.39
N GLU A 23 8.46 -3.17 4.19
CA GLU A 23 8.78 -1.80 3.78
C GLU A 23 7.54 -0.92 3.76
N ALA A 24 6.43 -1.44 3.19
CA ALA A 24 5.18 -0.69 3.11
C ALA A 24 4.65 -0.36 4.51
N PHE A 25 4.64 -1.34 5.41
CA PHE A 25 4.17 -1.11 6.77
C PHE A 25 5.10 -0.20 7.55
N ASN A 26 6.41 -0.30 7.36
CA ASN A 26 7.35 0.61 8.02
C ASN A 26 7.13 2.05 7.56
N ASN A 27 6.90 2.25 6.27
CA ASN A 27 6.58 3.58 5.75
C ASN A 27 5.28 4.12 6.35
N ALA A 28 4.24 3.28 6.38
CA ALA A 28 2.95 3.67 6.92
C ALA A 28 3.04 4.03 8.41
N LYS A 29 3.75 3.22 9.18
CA LYS A 29 3.92 3.49 10.61
C LYS A 29 4.67 4.79 10.85
N ALA A 30 5.70 5.05 10.04
CA ALA A 30 6.45 6.31 10.14
C ALA A 30 5.58 7.52 9.80
N LYS A 31 4.55 7.33 8.99
CA LYS A 31 3.64 8.39 8.56
C LYS A 31 2.38 8.48 9.42
N GLY A 32 2.28 7.68 10.48
CA GLY A 32 1.20 7.80 11.43
C GLY A 32 0.17 6.69 11.45
N LEU A 33 0.43 5.56 10.78
CA LEU A 33 -0.49 4.44 10.85
C LEU A 33 -0.56 3.90 12.28
N GLU A 34 -1.75 3.95 12.85
CA GLU A 34 -2.04 3.36 14.15
C GLU A 34 -2.64 1.98 13.95
N ASP A 35 -2.42 1.10 14.90
CA ASP A 35 -2.97 -0.25 14.90
C ASP A 35 -2.72 -0.99 13.58
N PRO A 36 -1.45 -1.27 13.23
CA PRO A 36 -1.15 -1.94 11.95
C PRO A 36 -1.87 -3.27 11.78
N SER A 37 -2.21 -3.95 12.88
CA SER A 37 -2.90 -5.25 12.81
C SER A 37 -4.31 -5.13 12.24
N ALA A 38 -4.88 -3.94 12.19
CA ALA A 38 -6.22 -3.72 11.65
C ALA A 38 -6.21 -3.48 10.14
N TRP A 39 -5.03 -3.40 9.53
CA TRP A 39 -4.90 -3.02 8.13
C TRP A 39 -4.13 -4.07 7.34
N MET A 40 -4.53 -4.23 6.08
CA MET A 40 -3.82 -5.09 5.12
C MET A 40 -3.22 -4.21 4.04
N TYR A 41 -1.95 -4.48 3.71
CA TYR A 41 -1.36 -3.85 2.56
C TYR A 41 -1.97 -4.42 1.29
N MET A 42 -2.49 -3.55 0.44
CA MET A 42 -3.16 -3.99 -0.78
C MET A 42 -2.29 -3.82 -2.02
N TYR A 43 -1.78 -2.61 -2.24
CA TYR A 43 -0.97 -2.32 -3.42
C TYR A 43 -0.39 -0.92 -3.30
N SER A 44 0.47 -0.60 -4.26
CA SER A 44 1.04 0.74 -4.37
C SER A 44 0.76 1.31 -5.76
N SER A 45 0.57 2.61 -5.83
CA SER A 45 0.33 3.30 -7.08
C SER A 45 0.59 4.79 -6.87
N ASN A 46 1.12 5.46 -7.89
CA ASN A 46 1.35 6.91 -7.85
C ASN A 46 2.15 7.35 -6.62
N ASN A 47 3.19 6.57 -6.29
CA ASN A 47 4.08 6.85 -5.17
C ASN A 47 3.40 6.81 -3.81
N LYS A 48 2.34 6.02 -3.69
CA LYS A 48 1.60 5.82 -2.44
C LYS A 48 1.41 4.34 -2.17
N ASP A 49 1.36 3.99 -0.90
CA ASP A 49 1.04 2.64 -0.45
C ASP A 49 -0.40 2.64 0.05
N TYR A 50 -1.21 1.71 -0.43
CA TYR A 50 -2.64 1.64 -0.09
C TYR A 50 -2.90 0.46 0.84
N PHE A 51 -3.66 0.74 1.88
CA PHE A 51 -4.03 -0.26 2.88
C PHE A 51 -5.54 -0.31 3.01
N LYS A 52 -6.06 -1.49 3.31
CA LYS A 52 -7.49 -1.71 3.50
C LYS A 52 -7.74 -2.16 4.93
N ASN A 53 -8.72 -1.54 5.59
CA ASN A 53 -9.10 -1.96 6.93
C ASN A 53 -9.77 -3.33 6.89
N ILE A 54 -9.34 -4.23 7.76
CA ILE A 54 -9.83 -5.60 7.79
C ILE A 54 -11.32 -5.65 8.15
N ASN A 55 -11.74 -4.77 9.05
CA ASN A 55 -13.12 -4.78 9.58
C ASN A 55 -14.06 -3.88 8.78
N PHE A 56 -13.64 -2.65 8.54
CA PHE A 56 -14.50 -1.63 7.91
C PHE A 56 -14.34 -1.59 6.40
N ARG A 57 -13.30 -2.20 5.86
CA ARG A 57 -13.04 -2.32 4.42
C ARG A 57 -12.80 -1.00 3.70
N ASN A 58 -12.56 0.07 4.43
CA ASN A 58 -12.17 1.33 3.84
C ASN A 58 -10.66 1.34 3.54
N TYR A 59 -10.24 2.23 2.66
CA TYR A 59 -8.85 2.36 2.26
C TYR A 59 -8.23 3.63 2.82
N ILE A 60 -6.95 3.54 3.14
CA ILE A 60 -6.11 4.72 3.38
C ILE A 60 -4.83 4.56 2.57
N SER A 61 -4.13 5.66 2.38
CA SER A 61 -2.86 5.63 1.65
C SER A 61 -1.83 6.50 2.36
N PHE A 62 -0.57 6.15 2.13
CA PHE A 62 0.55 6.90 2.67
C PHE A 62 1.54 7.12 1.53
N THR A 63 2.04 8.34 1.41
CA THR A 63 3.07 8.67 0.42
C THR A 63 4.36 7.94 0.78
N GLN A 64 4.99 7.39 -0.24
CA GLN A 64 6.28 6.72 -0.07
C GLN A 64 7.42 7.67 0.23
#